data_f743e8c7e61563621c2e3fa735e22a64
#
_entry.id   f743e8c7e61563621c2e3fa735e22a64
#
_cell.length_a   1.000
_cell.length_b   1.000
_cell.length_c   1.000
_cell.angle_alpha   90.00
_cell.angle_beta   90.00
_cell.angle_gamma   90.00
#
_symmetry.space_group_name_H-M   'P 1'
#
loop_
_entity.id
_entity.type
_entity.pdbx_description
1 polymer ?
#
loop_
_entity_poly.entity_id
_entity_poly.type
_entity_poly.pdbx_seq_one_letter_code
_entity_poly.pdbx_strand_id
1 'polypeptide(L)'
;EIDIDFAEFCEGNDSWLVKNSAGVVDVEAAFPQFVLDRQRRVLRSCFPEVSFYGDLQIGMARDDAREFASLFHPDYLMGAPPSRTNPEGQPWGYAVFHPAQIASGNAQTFLRRRVQRMLSGFDGVRIDHPHGMVCPWVYRRDVQPSHVGVRSGARFYESPNVAEHSGLADFAIATADQLDQSSEPFGEGWVTDLTNEQVEQYSVLINVVLDCVREAGGDLTSDVACEVLSTLPYPLRRVMEHHGLGRFRVVQKAKLETPEDVYRIEQACSNDWIMMGNHDTPPIWMLARGWCDGRRGHDWGEYLADRLLIPEASRAAFVRQVSSDPGELVHALFAAILASNAQYVSVFFTDLLGMSGFYNSPGVVNDTNWTLRVSPDFAVQYERRCRQGRALNVVRCARSAVESLQRRG
;
A
#
# COMPACT_ATOMS: atom_id res chain seq x y z
N GLU A 1 -6.35 -20.03 -33.70
CA GLU A 1 -5.33 -19.15 -33.08
C GLU A 1 -5.45 -19.13 -31.55
N ILE A 2 -6.62 -18.81 -30.96
CA ILE A 2 -6.80 -18.74 -29.49
C ILE A 2 -6.42 -20.07 -28.80
N ASP A 3 -6.79 -21.19 -29.37
CA ASP A 3 -6.50 -22.51 -28.79
C ASP A 3 -4.98 -22.86 -28.85
N ILE A 4 -4.28 -22.41 -29.86
CA ILE A 4 -2.83 -22.58 -29.97
C ILE A 4 -2.12 -21.66 -28.99
N ASP A 5 -2.48 -20.39 -28.97
CA ASP A 5 -1.92 -19.39 -28.03
C ASP A 5 -2.14 -19.80 -26.57
N PHE A 6 -3.31 -20.41 -26.27
CA PHE A 6 -3.62 -20.89 -24.93
C PHE A 6 -2.80 -22.14 -24.55
N ALA A 7 -2.60 -23.06 -25.49
CA ALA A 7 -1.76 -24.23 -25.26
C ALA A 7 -0.31 -23.81 -24.97
N GLU A 8 0.26 -22.92 -25.79
CA GLU A 8 1.60 -22.36 -25.58
C GLU A 8 1.71 -21.63 -24.24
N PHE A 9 0.67 -20.88 -23.86
CA PHE A 9 0.61 -20.24 -22.54
C PHE A 9 0.65 -21.28 -21.42
N CYS A 10 -0.11 -22.36 -21.52
CA CYS A 10 -0.14 -23.42 -20.51
C CYS A 10 1.21 -24.12 -20.41
N GLU A 11 1.85 -24.46 -21.54
CA GLU A 11 3.18 -25.08 -21.56
C GLU A 11 4.24 -24.18 -20.93
N GLY A 12 4.27 -22.91 -21.32
CA GLY A 12 5.22 -21.93 -20.79
C GLY A 12 5.01 -21.57 -19.31
N ASN A 13 3.85 -21.88 -18.73
CA ASN A 13 3.47 -21.53 -17.37
C ASN A 13 3.09 -22.74 -16.49
N ASP A 14 3.35 -23.96 -16.94
CA ASP A 14 2.91 -25.20 -16.29
C ASP A 14 3.25 -25.27 -14.79
N SER A 15 4.40 -24.76 -14.40
CA SER A 15 4.85 -24.74 -12.99
C SER A 15 4.07 -23.79 -12.07
N TRP A 16 3.22 -22.92 -12.64
CA TRP A 16 2.48 -21.87 -11.93
C TRP A 16 0.97 -22.05 -11.97
N LEU A 17 0.49 -22.83 -12.92
CA LEU A 17 -0.93 -23.02 -13.13
C LEU A 17 -1.47 -24.08 -12.18
N VAL A 18 -2.68 -23.86 -11.70
CA VAL A 18 -3.42 -24.82 -10.87
C VAL A 18 -3.60 -26.13 -11.67
N LYS A 19 -3.34 -27.24 -11.02
CA LYS A 19 -3.51 -28.59 -11.60
C LYS A 19 -4.64 -29.31 -10.89
N ASN A 20 -5.38 -30.08 -11.66
CA ASN A 20 -6.39 -30.99 -11.14
C ASN A 20 -5.75 -32.21 -10.44
N SER A 21 -6.56 -33.08 -9.86
CA SER A 21 -6.12 -34.28 -9.14
C SER A 21 -5.30 -35.30 -10.01
N ALA A 22 -5.36 -35.16 -11.32
CA ALA A 22 -4.58 -35.95 -12.25
C ALA A 22 -3.23 -35.29 -12.66
N GLY A 23 -2.90 -34.13 -12.07
CA GLY A 23 -1.68 -33.39 -12.41
C GLY A 23 -1.73 -32.62 -13.74
N VAL A 24 -2.92 -32.50 -14.32
CA VAL A 24 -3.15 -31.74 -15.57
C VAL A 24 -3.62 -30.33 -15.22
N VAL A 25 -3.17 -29.33 -16.01
CA VAL A 25 -3.58 -27.92 -15.85
C VAL A 25 -5.11 -27.81 -15.81
N ASP A 26 -5.62 -27.15 -14.80
CA ASP A 26 -7.03 -26.80 -14.68
C ASP A 26 -7.35 -25.67 -15.67
N VAL A 27 -8.06 -26.00 -16.75
CA VAL A 27 -8.40 -25.08 -17.83
C VAL A 27 -9.28 -23.93 -17.33
N GLU A 28 -10.23 -24.19 -16.42
CA GLU A 28 -11.12 -23.14 -15.88
C GLU A 28 -10.35 -22.11 -15.06
N ALA A 29 -9.34 -22.53 -14.32
CA ALA A 29 -8.47 -21.64 -13.57
C ALA A 29 -7.41 -20.96 -14.44
N ALA A 30 -6.90 -21.63 -15.48
CA ALA A 30 -5.83 -21.12 -16.34
C ALA A 30 -6.31 -20.12 -17.39
N PHE A 31 -7.52 -20.29 -17.94
CA PHE A 31 -8.02 -19.45 -19.03
C PHE A 31 -8.16 -17.97 -18.66
N PRO A 32 -8.70 -17.57 -17.48
CA PRO A 32 -8.70 -16.17 -17.07
C PRO A 32 -7.29 -15.57 -16.96
N GLN A 33 -6.31 -16.35 -16.50
CA GLN A 33 -4.92 -15.90 -16.40
C GLN A 33 -4.31 -15.67 -17.79
N PHE A 34 -4.59 -16.54 -18.74
CA PHE A 34 -4.21 -16.36 -20.14
C PHE A 34 -4.80 -15.08 -20.74
N VAL A 35 -6.10 -14.84 -20.54
CA VAL A 35 -6.78 -13.63 -21.04
C VAL A 35 -6.14 -12.38 -20.46
N LEU A 36 -5.86 -12.36 -19.16
CA LEU A 36 -5.20 -11.24 -18.48
C LEU A 36 -3.76 -11.04 -19.00
N ASP A 37 -2.99 -12.09 -19.19
CA ASP A 37 -1.65 -12.01 -19.75
C ASP A 37 -1.65 -11.41 -21.16
N ARG A 38 -2.58 -11.87 -22.01
CA ARG A 38 -2.75 -11.35 -23.36
C ARG A 38 -3.17 -9.87 -23.36
N GLN A 39 -4.13 -9.49 -22.53
CA GLN A 39 -4.56 -8.08 -22.40
C GLN A 39 -3.41 -7.19 -21.94
N ARG A 40 -2.62 -7.64 -20.99
CA ARG A 40 -1.45 -6.91 -20.47
C ARG A 40 -0.38 -6.73 -21.55
N ARG A 41 -0.06 -7.77 -22.34
CA ARG A 41 0.88 -7.67 -23.47
C ARG A 41 0.41 -6.63 -24.49
N VAL A 42 -0.88 -6.63 -24.85
CA VAL A 42 -1.46 -5.62 -25.75
C VAL A 42 -1.34 -4.22 -25.14
N LEU A 43 -1.66 -4.07 -23.86
CA LEU A 43 -1.57 -2.77 -23.18
C LEU A 43 -0.13 -2.24 -23.18
N ARG A 44 0.86 -3.07 -22.87
CA ARG A 44 2.28 -2.70 -22.91
C ARG A 44 2.75 -2.32 -24.31
N SER A 45 2.28 -3.01 -25.35
CA SER A 45 2.62 -2.64 -26.73
C SER A 45 2.01 -1.32 -27.18
N CYS A 46 0.85 -0.95 -26.63
CA CYS A 46 0.21 0.34 -26.90
C CYS A 46 0.87 1.52 -26.15
N PHE A 47 1.49 1.26 -25.00
CA PHE A 47 2.06 2.27 -24.10
C PHE A 47 3.46 1.86 -23.63
N PRO A 48 4.46 1.78 -24.55
CA PRO A 48 5.79 1.27 -24.22
C PRO A 48 6.58 2.16 -23.25
N GLU A 49 6.21 3.44 -23.13
CA GLU A 49 6.81 4.42 -22.21
C GLU A 49 6.18 4.41 -20.82
N VAL A 50 5.12 3.61 -20.59
CA VAL A 50 4.46 3.51 -19.29
C VAL A 50 4.94 2.29 -18.54
N SER A 51 5.46 2.49 -17.33
CA SER A 51 5.82 1.41 -16.41
C SER A 51 4.58 0.91 -15.66
N PHE A 52 4.40 -0.39 -15.62
CA PHE A 52 3.29 -1.04 -14.94
C PHE A 52 3.80 -1.69 -13.64
N TYR A 53 3.09 -1.44 -12.53
CA TYR A 53 3.41 -2.03 -11.23
C TYR A 53 2.44 -3.16 -10.89
N GLY A 54 3.00 -4.29 -10.46
CA GLY A 54 2.24 -5.39 -9.89
C GLY A 54 1.94 -5.15 -8.41
N ASP A 55 0.78 -5.60 -7.95
CA ASP A 55 0.40 -5.52 -6.55
C ASP A 55 0.77 -6.81 -5.82
N LEU A 56 1.85 -6.78 -5.04
CA LEU A 56 2.31 -7.90 -4.23
C LEU A 56 1.57 -7.91 -2.90
N GLN A 57 0.45 -8.60 -2.87
CA GLN A 57 -0.32 -8.79 -1.64
C GLN A 57 0.47 -9.62 -0.63
N ILE A 58 0.42 -9.21 0.64
CA ILE A 58 1.04 -9.96 1.75
C ILE A 58 0.32 -11.29 2.01
N GLY A 59 -0.96 -11.34 1.77
CA GLY A 59 -1.77 -12.54 1.90
C GLY A 59 -1.55 -13.54 0.77
N MET A 60 -1.97 -14.77 1.01
CA MET A 60 -1.99 -15.85 0.03
C MET A 60 -3.40 -16.38 -0.14
N ALA A 61 -3.71 -16.85 -1.35
CA ALA A 61 -4.96 -17.56 -1.60
C ALA A 61 -5.05 -18.78 -0.66
N ARG A 62 -6.28 -19.13 -0.28
CA ARG A 62 -6.50 -20.27 0.64
C ARG A 62 -6.00 -21.59 0.04
N ASP A 63 -6.09 -21.73 -1.25
CA ASP A 63 -5.65 -22.94 -1.95
C ASP A 63 -4.11 -23.03 -1.98
N ASP A 64 -3.42 -21.92 -2.27
CA ASP A 64 -1.95 -21.87 -2.16
C ASP A 64 -1.49 -22.15 -0.73
N ALA A 65 -2.14 -21.54 0.28
CA ALA A 65 -1.80 -21.79 1.68
C ALA A 65 -2.05 -23.23 2.12
N ARG A 66 -2.97 -23.94 1.46
CA ARG A 66 -3.22 -25.37 1.69
C ARG A 66 -2.22 -26.25 0.96
N GLU A 67 -1.92 -25.96 -0.30
CA GLU A 67 -0.96 -26.69 -1.11
C GLU A 67 0.46 -26.61 -0.53
N PHE A 68 0.85 -25.42 -0.10
CA PHE A 68 2.16 -25.16 0.50
C PHE A 68 2.13 -25.09 2.05
N ALA A 69 1.21 -25.82 2.69
CA ALA A 69 0.98 -25.75 4.14
C ALA A 69 2.24 -25.95 4.98
N SER A 70 3.20 -26.77 4.49
CA SER A 70 4.48 -27.02 5.18
C SER A 70 5.39 -25.79 5.30
N LEU A 71 5.14 -24.71 4.53
CA LEU A 71 5.89 -23.45 4.62
C LEU A 71 5.39 -22.55 5.74
N PHE A 72 4.17 -22.77 6.23
CA PHE A 72 3.50 -21.83 7.13
C PHE A 72 3.40 -22.36 8.56
N HIS A 73 3.28 -21.42 9.49
CA HIS A 73 3.07 -21.77 10.90
C HIS A 73 1.65 -22.35 11.09
N PRO A 74 1.53 -23.53 11.74
CA PRO A 74 0.23 -24.21 11.85
C PRO A 74 -0.77 -23.49 12.78
N ASP A 75 -0.28 -22.82 13.83
CA ASP A 75 -1.11 -22.31 14.93
C ASP A 75 -1.39 -20.82 14.85
N TYR A 76 -0.67 -20.08 14.01
CA TYR A 76 -0.79 -18.62 13.90
C TYR A 76 -1.25 -18.16 12.52
N LEU A 77 -2.04 -17.08 12.52
CA LEU A 77 -2.49 -16.37 11.33
C LEU A 77 -2.09 -14.90 11.43
N MET A 78 -1.85 -14.24 10.30
CA MET A 78 -1.61 -12.81 10.23
C MET A 78 -2.91 -12.00 10.24
N GLY A 79 -2.83 -10.82 10.86
CA GLY A 79 -3.83 -9.78 10.82
C GLY A 79 -3.20 -8.39 10.98
N ALA A 80 -4.01 -7.35 10.94
CA ALA A 80 -3.57 -6.03 11.35
C ALA A 80 -3.83 -5.85 12.86
N PRO A 81 -2.86 -5.30 13.60
CA PRO A 81 -3.06 -4.98 15.00
C PRO A 81 -4.08 -3.84 15.20
N PRO A 82 -4.53 -3.60 16.42
CA PRO A 82 -5.21 -2.36 16.77
C PRO A 82 -4.44 -1.14 16.29
N SER A 83 -5.14 -0.16 15.72
CA SER A 83 -4.53 1.05 15.16
C SER A 83 -5.42 2.27 15.33
N ARG A 84 -4.89 3.46 15.04
CA ARG A 84 -5.65 4.72 15.05
C ARG A 84 -6.91 4.68 14.18
N THR A 85 -6.87 3.99 13.06
CA THR A 85 -7.96 3.91 12.09
C THR A 85 -8.85 2.70 12.30
N ASN A 86 -8.37 1.69 13.01
CA ASN A 86 -9.12 0.49 13.37
C ASN A 86 -8.71 0.00 14.77
N PRO A 87 -9.39 0.47 15.83
CA PRO A 87 -9.07 0.09 17.20
C PRO A 87 -9.26 -1.39 17.53
N GLU A 88 -10.06 -2.10 16.73
CA GLU A 88 -10.32 -3.54 16.92
C GLU A 88 -9.26 -4.43 16.24
N GLY A 89 -8.40 -3.85 15.38
CA GLY A 89 -7.56 -4.63 14.49
C GLY A 89 -8.37 -5.33 13.39
N GLN A 90 -7.69 -6.11 12.55
CA GLN A 90 -8.35 -6.85 11.44
C GLN A 90 -7.83 -8.29 11.40
N PRO A 91 -8.69 -9.29 11.57
CA PRO A 91 -8.32 -10.69 11.43
C PRO A 91 -8.32 -11.10 9.95
N TRP A 92 -7.22 -10.87 9.24
CA TRP A 92 -7.12 -11.20 7.81
C TRP A 92 -7.18 -12.71 7.53
N GLY A 93 -6.72 -13.52 8.49
CA GLY A 93 -6.69 -14.98 8.32
C GLY A 93 -5.61 -15.46 7.35
N TYR A 94 -4.59 -14.64 7.06
CA TYR A 94 -3.50 -15.01 6.18
C TYR A 94 -2.49 -15.92 6.87
N ALA A 95 -1.94 -16.87 6.13
CA ALA A 95 -0.87 -17.73 6.60
C ALA A 95 0.43 -16.92 6.82
N VAL A 96 1.15 -17.20 7.89
CA VAL A 96 2.47 -16.62 8.19
C VAL A 96 3.55 -17.67 7.98
N PHE A 97 4.67 -17.31 7.35
CA PHE A 97 5.78 -18.25 7.15
C PHE A 97 6.34 -18.75 8.48
N HIS A 98 6.62 -20.05 8.53
CA HIS A 98 7.27 -20.64 9.69
C HIS A 98 8.75 -20.25 9.71
N PRO A 99 9.31 -19.76 10.84
CA PRO A 99 10.72 -19.33 10.91
C PRO A 99 11.72 -20.39 10.48
N ALA A 100 11.47 -21.67 10.75
CA ALA A 100 12.33 -22.77 10.27
C ALA A 100 12.35 -22.85 8.73
N GLN A 101 11.26 -22.50 8.05
CA GLN A 101 11.21 -22.48 6.58
C GLN A 101 11.89 -21.23 6.00
N ILE A 102 11.92 -20.15 6.77
CA ILE A 102 12.76 -18.98 6.45
C ILE A 102 14.24 -19.37 6.63
N ALA A 103 14.61 -19.96 7.75
CA ALA A 103 16.00 -20.36 8.02
C ALA A 103 16.54 -21.39 7.00
N SER A 104 15.70 -22.29 6.50
CA SER A 104 16.07 -23.28 5.48
C SER A 104 16.13 -22.73 4.04
N GLY A 105 15.62 -21.51 3.79
CA GLY A 105 15.54 -20.92 2.46
C GLY A 105 14.31 -21.33 1.63
N ASN A 106 13.46 -22.21 2.14
CA ASN A 106 12.27 -22.66 1.42
C ASN A 106 11.23 -21.54 1.22
N ALA A 107 11.00 -20.73 2.26
CA ALA A 107 10.10 -19.58 2.19
C ALA A 107 10.61 -18.53 1.20
N GLN A 108 11.92 -18.26 1.17
CA GLN A 108 12.54 -17.35 0.20
C GLN A 108 12.40 -17.87 -1.22
N THR A 109 12.62 -19.18 -1.44
CA THR A 109 12.46 -19.80 -2.75
C THR A 109 11.02 -19.66 -3.25
N PHE A 110 10.02 -19.91 -2.40
CA PHE A 110 8.62 -19.74 -2.74
C PHE A 110 8.29 -18.28 -3.08
N LEU A 111 8.71 -17.35 -2.22
CA LEU A 111 8.47 -15.90 -2.42
C LEU A 111 9.16 -15.40 -3.70
N ARG A 112 10.41 -15.79 -3.94
CA ARG A 112 11.18 -15.44 -5.16
C ARG A 112 10.43 -15.85 -6.42
N ARG A 113 9.93 -17.09 -6.49
CA ARG A 113 9.15 -17.57 -7.64
C ARG A 113 7.90 -16.72 -7.86
N ARG A 114 7.17 -16.36 -6.80
CA ARG A 114 5.98 -15.50 -6.86
C ARG A 114 6.33 -14.10 -7.40
N VAL A 115 7.39 -13.47 -6.89
CA VAL A 115 7.83 -12.14 -7.32
C VAL A 115 8.36 -12.15 -8.75
N GLN A 116 9.18 -13.13 -9.13
CA GLN A 116 9.68 -13.29 -10.50
C GLN A 116 8.53 -13.47 -11.50
N ARG A 117 7.51 -14.25 -11.13
CA ARG A 117 6.31 -14.40 -11.97
C ARG A 117 5.56 -13.06 -12.13
N MET A 118 5.47 -12.26 -11.06
CA MET A 118 4.89 -10.91 -11.15
C MET A 118 5.73 -10.03 -12.08
N LEU A 119 7.03 -9.93 -11.87
CA LEU A 119 7.94 -9.10 -12.66
C LEU A 119 8.06 -9.55 -14.12
N SER A 120 7.69 -10.80 -14.48
CA SER A 120 7.59 -11.18 -15.88
C SER A 120 6.52 -10.41 -16.67
N GLY A 121 5.62 -9.72 -15.97
CA GLY A 121 4.55 -8.95 -16.58
C GLY A 121 4.45 -7.49 -16.10
N PHE A 122 5.25 -7.10 -15.14
CA PHE A 122 5.26 -5.76 -14.54
C PHE A 122 6.70 -5.24 -14.45
N ASP A 123 6.84 -3.93 -14.43
CA ASP A 123 8.14 -3.24 -14.38
C ASP A 123 8.57 -2.93 -12.94
N GLY A 124 7.61 -2.84 -12.03
CA GLY A 124 7.84 -2.62 -10.60
C GLY A 124 6.79 -3.33 -9.74
N VAL A 125 6.93 -3.19 -8.42
CA VAL A 125 6.02 -3.78 -7.44
C VAL A 125 5.51 -2.76 -6.43
N ARG A 126 4.24 -2.81 -6.12
CA ARG A 126 3.69 -2.26 -4.89
C ARG A 126 3.64 -3.38 -3.86
N ILE A 127 4.32 -3.23 -2.75
CA ILE A 127 4.25 -4.17 -1.63
C ILE A 127 3.11 -3.74 -0.72
N ASP A 128 2.06 -4.55 -0.72
CA ASP A 128 0.93 -4.40 0.17
C ASP A 128 1.35 -4.77 1.58
N HIS A 129 1.22 -3.83 2.51
CA HIS A 129 1.44 -4.04 3.94
C HIS A 129 2.76 -4.79 4.29
N PRO A 130 3.95 -4.23 3.99
CA PRO A 130 5.24 -4.90 4.18
C PRO A 130 5.53 -5.32 5.63
N HIS A 131 4.73 -4.84 6.59
CA HIS A 131 4.74 -5.33 7.99
C HIS A 131 4.68 -6.86 8.06
N GLY A 132 3.87 -7.49 7.21
CA GLY A 132 3.71 -8.93 7.20
C GLY A 132 4.95 -9.71 6.75
N MET A 133 5.90 -9.05 6.08
CA MET A 133 7.19 -9.64 5.73
C MET A 133 8.26 -9.38 6.79
N VAL A 134 8.18 -8.25 7.50
CA VAL A 134 9.23 -7.78 8.41
C VAL A 134 8.88 -8.06 9.87
N CYS A 135 7.73 -7.61 10.33
CA CYS A 135 7.30 -7.69 11.73
C CYS A 135 5.80 -8.02 11.82
N PRO A 136 5.38 -9.22 11.39
CA PRO A 136 3.96 -9.55 11.28
C PRO A 136 3.27 -9.52 12.64
N TRP A 137 2.05 -8.96 12.65
CA TRP A 137 1.13 -9.14 13.75
C TRP A 137 0.39 -10.46 13.56
N VAL A 138 0.44 -11.33 14.56
CA VAL A 138 -0.14 -12.66 14.48
C VAL A 138 -1.11 -12.92 15.63
N TYR A 139 -2.05 -13.81 15.40
CA TYR A 139 -2.99 -14.26 16.39
C TYR A 139 -3.21 -15.78 16.26
N ARG A 140 -3.63 -16.40 17.35
CA ARG A 140 -3.85 -17.84 17.40
C ARG A 140 -5.08 -18.23 16.56
N ARG A 141 -4.90 -19.26 15.74
CA ARG A 141 -5.96 -19.80 14.87
C ARG A 141 -7.15 -20.39 15.65
N ASP A 142 -6.90 -20.93 16.82
CA ASP A 142 -7.91 -21.59 17.68
C ASP A 142 -8.76 -20.60 18.49
N VAL A 143 -8.40 -19.31 18.55
CA VAL A 143 -9.20 -18.31 19.25
C VAL A 143 -10.37 -17.86 18.39
N GLN A 144 -11.59 -18.03 18.91
CA GLN A 144 -12.82 -17.62 18.25
C GLN A 144 -13.67 -16.74 19.17
N PRO A 145 -14.33 -15.73 18.63
CA PRO A 145 -14.25 -15.26 17.22
C PRO A 145 -12.91 -14.56 16.91
N SER A 146 -12.50 -14.57 15.65
CA SER A 146 -11.17 -14.13 15.19
C SER A 146 -10.82 -12.68 15.56
N HIS A 147 -11.81 -11.79 15.72
CA HIS A 147 -11.55 -10.40 16.16
C HIS A 147 -11.06 -10.33 17.61
N VAL A 148 -11.46 -11.28 18.48
CA VAL A 148 -10.89 -11.40 19.83
C VAL A 148 -9.43 -11.84 19.74
N GLY A 149 -9.15 -12.84 18.89
CA GLY A 149 -7.79 -13.31 18.67
C GLY A 149 -6.85 -12.21 18.19
N VAL A 150 -7.27 -11.39 17.22
CA VAL A 150 -6.40 -10.33 16.68
C VAL A 150 -6.14 -9.21 17.68
N ARG A 151 -7.08 -8.91 18.57
CA ARG A 151 -6.87 -7.92 19.65
C ARG A 151 -5.86 -8.40 20.70
N SER A 152 -5.89 -9.69 21.04
CA SER A 152 -4.93 -10.35 21.94
C SER A 152 -3.77 -11.00 21.19
N GLY A 153 -3.47 -10.54 19.98
CA GLY A 153 -2.36 -11.02 19.19
C GLY A 153 -1.00 -10.56 19.71
N ALA A 154 0.04 -10.91 18.96
CA ALA A 154 1.42 -10.55 19.30
C ALA A 154 2.24 -10.24 18.06
N ARG A 155 3.35 -9.52 18.23
CA ARG A 155 4.39 -9.39 17.22
C ARG A 155 5.14 -10.71 17.12
N PHE A 156 5.28 -11.24 15.91
CA PHE A 156 5.81 -12.59 15.72
C PHE A 156 7.27 -12.74 16.15
N TYR A 157 8.08 -11.71 15.95
CA TYR A 157 9.50 -11.71 16.25
C TYR A 157 9.89 -10.83 17.44
N GLU A 158 8.92 -10.17 18.08
CA GLU A 158 9.14 -9.23 19.18
C GLU A 158 8.35 -9.61 20.44
N SER A 159 8.20 -10.91 20.69
CA SER A 159 7.40 -11.42 21.82
C SER A 159 8.13 -12.43 22.70
N PRO A 160 9.40 -12.16 23.12
CA PRO A 160 10.18 -13.13 23.89
C PRO A 160 9.59 -13.40 25.29
N ASN A 161 8.78 -12.48 25.83
CA ASN A 161 8.25 -12.53 27.21
C ASN A 161 6.71 -12.51 27.30
N VAL A 162 6.00 -12.75 26.20
CA VAL A 162 4.53 -12.72 26.21
C VAL A 162 4.00 -14.10 26.60
N ALA A 163 3.52 -14.24 27.84
CA ALA A 163 3.08 -15.52 28.41
C ALA A 163 1.97 -16.21 27.61
N GLU A 164 1.02 -15.43 27.07
CA GLU A 164 -0.10 -15.93 26.26
C GLU A 164 0.35 -16.45 24.88
N HIS A 165 1.56 -16.06 24.46
CA HIS A 165 2.19 -16.44 23.22
C HIS A 165 3.59 -17.02 23.42
N SER A 166 3.79 -17.82 24.48
CA SER A 166 5.08 -18.38 24.85
C SER A 166 5.80 -19.15 23.73
N GLY A 167 5.06 -19.75 22.80
CA GLY A 167 5.61 -20.41 21.63
C GLY A 167 6.28 -19.47 20.62
N LEU A 168 6.09 -18.16 20.73
CA LEU A 168 6.78 -17.17 19.89
C LEU A 168 8.17 -16.77 20.44
N ALA A 169 8.45 -17.09 21.69
CA ALA A 169 9.73 -16.74 22.34
C ALA A 169 10.94 -17.31 21.58
N ASP A 170 10.79 -18.52 21.05
CA ASP A 170 11.86 -19.20 20.28
C ASP A 170 12.15 -18.52 18.91
N PHE A 171 11.26 -17.65 18.46
CA PHE A 171 11.37 -16.94 17.19
C PHE A 171 11.77 -15.48 17.35
N ALA A 172 11.98 -15.03 18.59
CA ALA A 172 12.28 -13.64 18.87
C ALA A 172 13.61 -13.20 18.24
N ILE A 173 13.56 -12.11 17.45
CA ILE A 173 14.73 -11.39 16.94
C ILE A 173 15.09 -10.27 17.91
N ALA A 174 14.10 -9.45 18.31
CA ALA A 174 14.31 -8.48 19.38
C ALA A 174 14.37 -9.18 20.74
N THR A 175 15.35 -8.80 21.57
CA THR A 175 15.54 -9.32 22.91
C THR A 175 14.68 -8.57 23.94
N ALA A 176 14.49 -9.14 25.11
CA ALA A 176 13.58 -8.59 26.12
C ALA A 176 13.98 -7.19 26.62
N ASP A 177 15.27 -6.90 26.65
CA ASP A 177 15.84 -5.61 27.04
C ASP A 177 15.70 -4.52 25.95
N GLN A 178 15.35 -4.91 24.74
CA GLN A 178 15.07 -4.01 23.61
C GLN A 178 13.57 -3.65 23.51
N LEU A 179 12.74 -4.13 24.43
CA LEU A 179 11.30 -3.88 24.43
C LEU A 179 10.89 -2.87 25.50
N ASP A 180 10.07 -1.90 25.13
CA ASP A 180 9.42 -1.00 26.08
C ASP A 180 8.15 -1.65 26.64
N GLN A 181 8.26 -2.29 27.79
CA GLN A 181 7.15 -2.95 28.49
C GLN A 181 6.05 -2.00 28.96
N SER A 182 6.26 -0.67 28.89
CA SER A 182 5.23 0.33 29.18
C SER A 182 4.36 0.67 27.98
N SER A 183 4.80 0.27 26.78
CA SER A 183 4.08 0.45 25.51
C SER A 183 3.23 -0.78 25.20
N GLU A 184 2.16 -0.58 24.43
CA GLU A 184 1.37 -1.69 23.90
C GLU A 184 2.19 -2.48 22.86
N PRO A 185 2.09 -3.82 22.82
CA PRO A 185 2.88 -4.64 21.87
C PRO A 185 2.65 -4.31 20.38
N PHE A 186 1.51 -3.69 20.05
CA PHE A 186 1.24 -3.20 18.70
C PHE A 186 1.74 -1.78 18.45
N GLY A 187 2.23 -1.07 19.47
CA GLY A 187 2.74 0.30 19.38
C GLY A 187 4.02 0.40 18.54
N GLU A 188 4.27 1.57 17.97
CA GLU A 188 5.48 1.82 17.18
C GLU A 188 6.75 1.76 18.03
N GLY A 189 6.64 2.15 19.30
CA GLY A 189 7.73 2.17 20.29
C GLY A 189 7.90 0.88 21.07
N TRP A 190 7.19 -0.20 20.73
CA TRP A 190 7.35 -1.49 21.40
C TRP A 190 8.79 -2.00 21.37
N VAL A 191 9.45 -1.95 20.19
CA VAL A 191 10.88 -2.17 20.04
C VAL A 191 11.58 -0.81 20.08
N THR A 192 12.62 -0.67 20.90
CA THR A 192 13.32 0.61 21.12
C THR A 192 14.69 0.67 20.46
N ASP A 193 15.32 -0.48 20.24
CA ASP A 193 16.64 -0.57 19.60
C ASP A 193 16.81 -1.91 18.88
N LEU A 194 17.69 -1.93 17.85
CA LEU A 194 18.09 -3.13 17.11
C LEU A 194 19.53 -2.98 16.63
N THR A 195 20.29 -4.07 16.72
CA THR A 195 21.60 -4.17 16.07
C THR A 195 21.44 -4.29 14.54
N ASN A 196 22.50 -4.03 13.78
CA ASN A 196 22.48 -4.20 12.33
C ASN A 196 22.23 -5.66 11.93
N GLU A 197 22.76 -6.63 12.68
CA GLU A 197 22.53 -8.06 12.47
C GLU A 197 21.04 -8.42 12.64
N GLN A 198 20.37 -7.82 13.62
CA GLN A 198 18.93 -8.00 13.79
C GLN A 198 18.15 -7.36 12.62
N VAL A 199 18.56 -6.18 12.15
CA VAL A 199 17.94 -5.55 10.97
C VAL A 199 18.06 -6.45 9.74
N GLU A 200 19.20 -7.10 9.52
CA GLU A 200 19.35 -8.09 8.44
C GLU A 200 18.44 -9.31 8.61
N GLN A 201 18.25 -9.79 9.85
CA GLN A 201 17.30 -10.87 10.12
C GLN A 201 15.85 -10.48 9.81
N TYR A 202 15.44 -9.27 10.18
CA TYR A 202 14.12 -8.72 9.79
C TYR A 202 13.98 -8.51 8.29
N SER A 203 15.08 -8.30 7.57
CA SER A 203 15.07 -7.99 6.14
C SER A 203 14.97 -9.22 5.24
N VAL A 204 15.08 -10.43 5.75
CA VAL A 204 15.24 -11.66 4.94
C VAL A 204 14.19 -11.80 3.83
N LEU A 205 12.91 -11.59 4.13
CA LEU A 205 11.85 -11.72 3.12
C LEU A 205 11.76 -10.50 2.20
N ILE A 206 11.98 -9.29 2.72
CA ILE A 206 11.99 -8.09 1.88
C ILE A 206 13.16 -8.13 0.90
N ASN A 207 14.34 -8.61 1.33
CA ASN A 207 15.51 -8.80 0.46
C ASN A 207 15.20 -9.63 -0.77
N VAL A 208 14.40 -10.70 -0.62
CA VAL A 208 13.97 -11.52 -1.77
C VAL A 208 13.23 -10.68 -2.81
N VAL A 209 12.33 -9.80 -2.38
CA VAL A 209 11.58 -8.93 -3.30
C VAL A 209 12.52 -7.93 -3.99
N LEU A 210 13.39 -7.28 -3.20
CA LEU A 210 14.32 -6.29 -3.71
C LEU A 210 15.34 -6.88 -4.66
N ASP A 211 15.83 -8.09 -4.38
CA ASP A 211 16.75 -8.80 -5.26
C ASP A 211 16.08 -9.17 -6.59
N CYS A 212 14.83 -9.64 -6.57
CA CYS A 212 14.09 -9.89 -7.79
C CYS A 212 13.92 -8.64 -8.66
N VAL A 213 13.65 -7.47 -8.03
CA VAL A 213 13.55 -6.20 -8.76
C VAL A 213 14.90 -5.82 -9.39
N ARG A 214 16.02 -5.93 -8.64
CA ARG A 214 17.37 -5.70 -9.16
C ARG A 214 17.72 -6.66 -10.30
N GLU A 215 17.44 -7.95 -10.15
CA GLU A 215 17.67 -8.98 -11.16
C GLU A 215 16.87 -8.73 -12.45
N ALA A 216 15.69 -8.12 -12.32
CA ALA A 216 14.89 -7.68 -13.45
C ALA A 216 15.38 -6.36 -14.09
N GLY A 217 16.43 -5.73 -13.54
CA GLY A 217 16.99 -4.47 -14.01
C GLY A 217 16.29 -3.22 -13.46
N GLY A 218 15.44 -3.37 -12.45
CA GLY A 218 14.71 -2.28 -11.81
C GLY A 218 15.55 -1.50 -10.77
N ASP A 219 15.12 -0.30 -10.48
CA ASP A 219 15.65 0.58 -9.42
C ASP A 219 14.75 0.52 -8.18
N LEU A 220 15.34 0.32 -7.00
CA LEU A 220 14.56 0.15 -5.78
C LEU A 220 13.83 1.41 -5.33
N THR A 221 14.31 2.59 -5.71
CA THR A 221 13.69 3.86 -5.31
C THR A 221 12.46 4.17 -6.14
N SER A 222 12.48 3.84 -7.43
CA SER A 222 11.34 4.04 -8.35
C SER A 222 10.42 2.83 -8.44
N ASP A 223 10.99 1.61 -8.48
CA ASP A 223 10.23 0.42 -8.88
C ASP A 223 9.70 -0.41 -7.71
N VAL A 224 9.91 0.07 -6.47
CA VAL A 224 9.34 -0.52 -5.25
C VAL A 224 8.52 0.52 -4.49
N ALA A 225 7.23 0.31 -4.41
CA ALA A 225 6.30 1.17 -3.68
C ALA A 225 5.77 0.44 -2.42
N CYS A 226 6.16 0.88 -1.23
CA CYS A 226 5.77 0.25 0.04
C CYS A 226 4.52 0.89 0.62
N GLU A 227 3.45 0.13 0.76
CA GLU A 227 2.26 0.62 1.47
C GLU A 227 2.46 0.57 2.99
N VAL A 228 3.16 1.56 3.50
CA VAL A 228 3.24 1.83 4.94
C VAL A 228 2.46 3.11 5.21
N LEU A 229 1.36 2.97 5.94
CA LEU A 229 0.44 4.07 6.25
C LEU A 229 0.81 4.76 7.58
N SER A 230 -0.14 4.88 8.53
CA SER A 230 0.10 5.62 9.77
C SER A 230 1.07 4.92 10.73
N THR A 231 1.05 3.61 10.79
CA THR A 231 1.83 2.83 11.75
C THR A 231 3.13 2.34 11.13
N LEU A 232 4.26 2.72 11.73
CA LEU A 232 5.60 2.32 11.30
C LEU A 232 6.39 1.79 12.51
N PRO A 233 6.24 0.50 12.86
CA PRO A 233 6.99 -0.12 13.94
C PRO A 233 8.49 0.00 13.74
N TYR A 234 9.24 0.12 14.85
CA TYR A 234 10.69 0.35 14.80
C TYR A 234 11.45 -0.65 13.91
N PRO A 235 11.19 -1.98 13.94
CA PRO A 235 11.87 -2.91 13.04
C PRO A 235 11.62 -2.60 11.56
N LEU A 236 10.37 -2.32 11.16
CA LEU A 236 10.06 -1.96 9.79
C LEU A 236 10.70 -0.64 9.38
N ARG A 237 10.72 0.35 10.27
CA ARG A 237 11.41 1.63 10.02
C ARG A 237 12.89 1.40 9.72
N ARG A 238 13.60 0.61 10.55
CA ARG A 238 15.02 0.31 10.37
C ARG A 238 15.30 -0.44 9.06
N VAL A 239 14.42 -1.38 8.68
CA VAL A 239 14.52 -2.10 7.40
C VAL A 239 14.31 -1.15 6.22
N MET A 240 13.30 -0.27 6.28
CA MET A 240 13.04 0.70 5.21
C MET A 240 14.20 1.70 5.07
N GLU A 241 14.73 2.22 6.19
CA GLU A 241 15.90 3.10 6.21
C GLU A 241 17.15 2.41 5.63
N HIS A 242 17.39 1.16 5.99
CA HIS A 242 18.51 0.36 5.49
C HIS A 242 18.49 0.22 3.96
N HIS A 243 17.30 0.08 3.36
CA HIS A 243 17.11 -0.09 1.92
C HIS A 243 16.77 1.20 1.17
N GLY A 244 16.62 2.32 1.84
CA GLY A 244 16.23 3.60 1.23
C GLY A 244 14.78 3.60 0.69
N LEU A 245 13.90 2.77 1.26
CA LEU A 245 12.50 2.65 0.81
C LEU A 245 11.64 3.76 1.40
N GLY A 246 10.76 4.33 0.56
CA GLY A 246 9.75 5.30 0.97
C GLY A 246 8.43 4.66 1.39
N ARG A 247 7.54 5.47 1.96
CA ARG A 247 6.20 5.05 2.42
C ARG A 247 5.09 5.79 1.70
N PHE A 248 3.85 5.35 1.87
CA PHE A 248 2.67 6.04 1.34
C PHE A 248 2.22 7.17 2.27
N ARG A 249 1.99 8.35 1.66
CA ARG A 249 1.46 9.56 2.30
C ARG A 249 0.08 9.87 1.74
N VAL A 250 -0.97 9.46 2.44
CA VAL A 250 -2.38 9.65 2.03
C VAL A 250 -2.90 10.95 2.66
N VAL A 251 -2.74 12.06 1.96
CA VAL A 251 -2.87 13.43 2.50
C VAL A 251 -4.28 13.73 3.06
N GLN A 252 -5.34 13.18 2.48
CA GLN A 252 -6.71 13.39 3.00
C GLN A 252 -6.92 12.86 4.44
N LYS A 253 -6.01 12.00 4.95
CA LYS A 253 -6.02 11.48 6.33
C LYS A 253 -5.29 12.41 7.31
N ALA A 254 -4.68 13.51 6.83
CA ALA A 254 -3.89 14.40 7.66
C ALA A 254 -4.71 15.05 8.79
N LYS A 255 -4.12 15.06 9.99
CA LYS A 255 -4.55 15.86 11.13
C LYS A 255 -3.83 17.19 11.06
N LEU A 256 -4.52 18.23 10.56
CA LEU A 256 -3.91 19.53 10.29
C LEU A 256 -3.46 20.23 11.58
N GLU A 257 -4.11 19.92 12.70
CA GLU A 257 -3.78 20.42 14.04
C GLU A 257 -2.53 19.79 14.66
N THR A 258 -2.01 18.69 14.07
CA THR A 258 -0.84 17.95 14.57
C THR A 258 0.31 18.15 13.59
N PRO A 259 1.31 19.00 13.88
CA PRO A 259 2.41 19.30 12.96
C PRO A 259 3.22 18.08 12.52
N GLU A 260 3.33 17.08 13.39
CA GLU A 260 4.11 15.85 13.17
C GLU A 260 3.27 14.73 12.49
N ASP A 261 2.00 15.02 12.13
CA ASP A 261 1.16 13.98 11.51
C ASP A 261 1.78 13.53 10.17
N VAL A 262 1.99 12.23 10.06
CA VAL A 262 2.72 11.60 8.95
C VAL A 262 2.09 11.83 7.59
N TYR A 263 0.83 12.22 7.52
CA TYR A 263 0.11 12.49 6.28
C TYR A 263 0.15 13.97 5.86
N ARG A 264 0.74 14.85 6.66
CA ARG A 264 0.94 16.24 6.23
C ARG A 264 1.97 16.30 5.10
N ILE A 265 1.74 17.18 4.14
CA ILE A 265 2.52 17.27 2.89
C ILE A 265 4.00 17.54 3.17
N GLU A 266 4.32 18.40 4.14
CA GLU A 266 5.69 18.74 4.51
C GLU A 266 6.46 17.62 5.21
N GLN A 267 5.78 16.59 5.67
CA GLN A 267 6.42 15.41 6.26
C GLN A 267 6.90 14.40 5.20
N ALA A 268 6.61 14.66 3.93
CA ALA A 268 7.04 13.76 2.86
C ALA A 268 8.54 13.89 2.59
N CYS A 269 9.21 12.75 2.51
CA CYS A 269 10.59 12.60 2.07
C CYS A 269 10.67 12.36 0.56
N SER A 270 11.86 12.49 -0.03
CA SER A 270 12.04 12.36 -1.48
C SER A 270 11.68 10.97 -2.02
N ASN A 271 11.89 9.93 -1.25
CA ASN A 271 11.56 8.53 -1.61
C ASN A 271 10.11 8.13 -1.31
N ASP A 272 9.31 9.01 -0.69
CA ASP A 272 7.91 8.71 -0.40
C ASP A 272 7.01 8.78 -1.64
N TRP A 273 5.93 7.99 -1.59
CA TRP A 273 4.83 8.05 -2.55
C TRP A 273 3.68 8.84 -1.92
N ILE A 274 3.41 10.03 -2.46
CA ILE A 274 2.37 10.92 -1.93
C ILE A 274 1.13 10.93 -2.81
N MET A 275 -0.05 10.97 -2.20
CA MET A 275 -1.34 10.92 -2.89
C MET A 275 -2.43 11.64 -2.10
N MET A 276 -3.48 12.08 -2.79
CA MET A 276 -4.69 12.59 -2.12
C MET A 276 -5.39 11.47 -1.36
N GLY A 277 -5.79 10.42 -2.06
CA GLY A 277 -6.43 9.22 -1.56
C GLY A 277 -5.99 7.98 -2.32
N ASN A 278 -6.48 6.81 -1.93
CA ASN A 278 -6.24 5.52 -2.59
C ASN A 278 -7.55 4.72 -2.68
N HIS A 279 -7.47 3.46 -3.12
CA HIS A 279 -8.62 2.57 -3.25
C HIS A 279 -9.37 2.28 -1.94
N ASP A 280 -8.71 2.44 -0.79
CA ASP A 280 -9.24 2.20 0.56
C ASP A 280 -9.76 3.47 1.24
N THR A 281 -9.85 4.57 0.51
CA THR A 281 -10.29 5.84 1.07
C THR A 281 -11.51 6.38 0.35
N PRO A 282 -12.34 7.19 1.03
CA PRO A 282 -13.38 7.94 0.35
C PRO A 282 -12.81 8.80 -0.78
N PRO A 283 -13.49 8.91 -1.95
CA PRO A 283 -13.05 9.80 -3.02
C PRO A 283 -12.88 11.23 -2.52
N ILE A 284 -11.78 11.89 -2.92
CA ILE A 284 -11.45 13.25 -2.46
C ILE A 284 -12.55 14.27 -2.77
N TRP A 285 -13.23 14.12 -3.91
CA TRP A 285 -14.32 14.99 -4.32
C TRP A 285 -15.54 14.96 -3.38
N MET A 286 -15.78 13.81 -2.77
CA MET A 286 -16.84 13.67 -1.77
C MET A 286 -16.42 14.35 -0.45
N LEU A 287 -15.17 14.12 -0.02
CA LEU A 287 -14.64 14.72 1.20
C LEU A 287 -14.56 16.24 1.08
N ALA A 288 -14.06 16.76 -0.04
CA ALA A 288 -13.94 18.21 -0.28
C ALA A 288 -15.28 18.91 -0.18
N ARG A 289 -16.36 18.32 -0.70
CA ARG A 289 -17.71 18.84 -0.51
C ARG A 289 -18.08 18.96 0.95
N GLY A 290 -17.95 17.88 1.72
CA GLY A 290 -18.25 17.89 3.15
C GLY A 290 -17.34 18.83 3.95
N TRP A 291 -16.10 19.03 3.52
CA TRP A 291 -15.20 20.00 4.16
C TRP A 291 -15.61 21.46 3.87
N CYS A 292 -16.02 21.79 2.63
CA CYS A 292 -16.48 23.12 2.26
C CYS A 292 -17.84 23.48 2.92
N ASP A 293 -18.69 22.48 3.18
CA ASP A 293 -19.94 22.68 3.92
C ASP A 293 -19.73 22.94 5.42
N GLY A 294 -18.50 22.73 5.94
CA GLY A 294 -18.12 22.86 7.33
C GLY A 294 -16.86 23.71 7.55
N ARG A 295 -16.46 23.85 8.82
CA ARG A 295 -15.23 24.59 9.19
C ARG A 295 -13.95 24.00 8.59
N ARG A 296 -13.91 22.71 8.30
CA ARG A 296 -12.71 22.01 7.81
C ARG A 296 -12.22 22.55 6.46
N GLY A 297 -13.12 23.10 5.62
CA GLY A 297 -12.72 23.77 4.38
C GLY A 297 -11.81 24.99 4.62
N HIS A 298 -12.10 25.77 5.67
CA HIS A 298 -11.26 26.89 6.07
C HIS A 298 -9.89 26.43 6.57
N ASP A 299 -9.86 25.40 7.43
CA ASP A 299 -8.61 24.87 7.98
C ASP A 299 -7.70 24.33 6.84
N TRP A 300 -8.27 23.63 5.85
CA TRP A 300 -7.56 23.26 4.63
C TRP A 300 -7.10 24.47 3.82
N GLY A 301 -7.94 25.50 3.68
CA GLY A 301 -7.59 26.73 2.95
C GLY A 301 -6.36 27.40 3.54
N GLU A 302 -6.29 27.59 4.86
CA GLU A 302 -5.14 28.17 5.55
C GLU A 302 -3.89 27.27 5.39
N TYR A 303 -4.03 25.97 5.62
CA TYR A 303 -2.93 25.02 5.44
C TYR A 303 -2.36 25.03 4.02
N LEU A 304 -3.23 25.01 3.01
CA LEU A 304 -2.79 25.02 1.60
C LEU A 304 -2.20 26.37 1.19
N ALA A 305 -2.66 27.49 1.77
CA ALA A 305 -2.06 28.80 1.55
C ALA A 305 -0.58 28.81 2.00
N ASP A 306 -0.28 28.16 3.14
CA ASP A 306 1.10 28.00 3.62
C ASP A 306 1.91 27.08 2.70
N ARG A 307 1.35 25.93 2.29
CA ARG A 307 2.08 24.97 1.45
C ARG A 307 2.39 25.52 0.05
N LEU A 308 1.48 26.32 -0.50
CA LEU A 308 1.64 26.96 -1.81
C LEU A 308 2.30 28.33 -1.76
N LEU A 309 2.72 28.78 -0.58
CA LEU A 309 3.35 30.09 -0.36
C LEU A 309 2.55 31.23 -0.97
N ILE A 310 1.24 31.25 -0.71
CA ILE A 310 0.36 32.30 -1.23
C ILE A 310 0.76 33.64 -0.61
N PRO A 311 1.02 34.68 -1.43
CA PRO A 311 1.38 35.99 -0.91
C PRO A 311 0.31 36.56 0.03
N GLU A 312 0.72 37.26 1.08
CA GLU A 312 -0.17 37.80 2.12
C GLU A 312 -1.32 38.65 1.53
N ALA A 313 -1.01 39.48 0.54
CA ALA A 313 -2.00 40.31 -0.15
C ALA A 313 -3.14 39.49 -0.84
N SER A 314 -2.88 38.23 -1.19
CA SER A 314 -3.84 37.34 -1.86
C SER A 314 -4.38 36.25 -0.95
N ARG A 315 -3.79 36.05 0.24
CA ARG A 315 -4.07 34.95 1.15
C ARG A 315 -5.57 34.84 1.53
N ALA A 316 -6.14 35.92 2.02
CA ALA A 316 -7.54 35.93 2.42
C ALA A 316 -8.52 35.63 1.27
N ALA A 317 -8.19 36.03 0.05
CA ALA A 317 -9.00 35.71 -1.14
C ALA A 317 -8.87 34.22 -1.53
N PHE A 318 -7.65 33.70 -1.52
CA PHE A 318 -7.35 32.29 -1.76
C PHE A 318 -8.07 31.39 -0.75
N VAL A 319 -7.94 31.67 0.55
CA VAL A 319 -8.57 30.88 1.61
C VAL A 319 -10.10 30.88 1.44
N ARG A 320 -10.72 32.03 1.18
CA ARG A 320 -12.17 32.09 0.90
C ARG A 320 -12.57 31.23 -0.30
N GLN A 321 -11.82 31.31 -1.40
CA GLN A 321 -12.10 30.54 -2.61
C GLN A 321 -11.99 29.04 -2.36
N VAL A 322 -10.89 28.58 -1.80
CA VAL A 322 -10.61 27.17 -1.53
C VAL A 322 -11.58 26.59 -0.50
N SER A 323 -11.96 27.35 0.53
CA SER A 323 -12.87 26.86 1.56
C SER A 323 -14.34 26.80 1.13
N SER A 324 -14.73 27.48 0.03
CA SER A 324 -16.12 27.51 -0.45
C SER A 324 -16.36 26.71 -1.73
N ASP A 325 -15.33 26.31 -2.46
CA ASP A 325 -15.45 25.57 -3.70
C ASP A 325 -14.65 24.23 -3.64
N PRO A 326 -15.32 23.08 -3.62
CA PRO A 326 -14.68 21.77 -3.57
C PRO A 326 -13.69 21.54 -4.72
N GLY A 327 -13.95 22.08 -5.92
CA GLY A 327 -13.05 21.98 -7.06
C GLY A 327 -11.74 22.74 -6.83
N GLU A 328 -11.84 23.98 -6.30
CA GLU A 328 -10.67 24.77 -5.96
C GLU A 328 -9.86 24.12 -4.85
N LEU A 329 -10.53 23.54 -3.83
CA LEU A 329 -9.87 22.82 -2.74
C LEU A 329 -9.08 21.61 -3.27
N VAL A 330 -9.70 20.76 -4.11
CA VAL A 330 -9.03 19.57 -4.67
C VAL A 330 -7.85 19.97 -5.56
N HIS A 331 -7.99 21.01 -6.38
CA HIS A 331 -6.90 21.48 -7.24
C HIS A 331 -5.75 22.10 -6.43
N ALA A 332 -6.05 22.89 -5.39
CA ALA A 332 -5.03 23.45 -4.50
C ALA A 332 -4.31 22.34 -3.71
N LEU A 333 -5.04 21.35 -3.21
CA LEU A 333 -4.48 20.18 -2.52
C LEU A 333 -3.50 19.42 -3.42
N PHE A 334 -3.91 19.11 -4.66
CA PHE A 334 -3.04 18.39 -5.58
C PHE A 334 -1.85 19.24 -6.04
N ALA A 335 -2.01 20.55 -6.22
CA ALA A 335 -0.90 21.46 -6.48
C ALA A 335 0.12 21.47 -5.34
N ALA A 336 -0.34 21.48 -4.08
CA ALA A 336 0.55 21.40 -2.92
C ALA A 336 1.30 20.06 -2.83
N ILE A 337 0.63 18.95 -3.20
CA ILE A 337 1.27 17.62 -3.33
C ILE A 337 2.37 17.66 -4.39
N LEU A 338 2.10 18.20 -5.57
CA LEU A 338 3.11 18.34 -6.64
C LEU A 338 4.29 19.25 -6.25
N ALA A 339 4.07 20.21 -5.34
CA ALA A 339 5.12 21.10 -4.82
C ALA A 339 5.83 20.55 -3.57
N SER A 340 5.54 19.31 -3.14
CA SER A 340 6.18 18.66 -2.00
C SER A 340 7.60 18.17 -2.31
N ASN A 341 8.27 17.62 -1.30
CA ASN A 341 9.58 17.01 -1.46
C ASN A 341 9.53 15.60 -2.07
N ALA A 342 8.36 14.95 -2.10
CA ALA A 342 8.23 13.60 -2.64
C ALA A 342 8.46 13.58 -4.16
N GLN A 343 9.24 12.61 -4.63
CA GLN A 343 9.48 12.40 -6.06
C GLN A 343 8.34 11.65 -6.75
N TYR A 344 7.58 10.87 -5.99
CA TYR A 344 6.55 9.98 -6.54
C TYR A 344 5.17 10.46 -6.11
N VAL A 345 4.36 10.85 -7.10
CA VAL A 345 2.98 11.29 -6.88
C VAL A 345 2.02 10.30 -7.53
N SER A 346 1.14 9.73 -6.72
CA SER A 346 0.10 8.82 -7.20
C SER A 346 -1.27 9.49 -7.19
N VAL A 347 -2.09 9.15 -8.18
CA VAL A 347 -3.49 9.64 -8.28
C VAL A 347 -4.41 8.46 -8.50
N PHE A 348 -5.36 8.28 -7.60
CA PHE A 348 -6.36 7.24 -7.78
C PHE A 348 -7.37 7.66 -8.87
N PHE A 349 -7.83 6.71 -9.68
CA PHE A 349 -8.65 7.03 -10.86
C PHE A 349 -9.97 7.75 -10.53
N THR A 350 -10.57 7.48 -9.36
CA THR A 350 -11.76 8.20 -8.92
C THR A 350 -11.49 9.67 -8.66
N ASP A 351 -10.32 9.97 -8.10
CA ASP A 351 -9.88 11.33 -7.82
C ASP A 351 -9.53 12.05 -9.12
N LEU A 352 -8.84 11.39 -10.05
CA LEU A 352 -8.56 11.94 -11.37
C LEU A 352 -9.84 12.31 -12.13
N LEU A 353 -10.79 11.38 -12.20
CA LEU A 353 -12.00 11.49 -13.03
C LEU A 353 -13.15 12.24 -12.36
N GLY A 354 -12.99 12.74 -11.14
CA GLY A 354 -14.05 13.46 -10.44
C GLY A 354 -15.22 12.57 -10.02
N MET A 355 -14.95 11.31 -9.67
CA MET A 355 -15.98 10.34 -9.29
C MET A 355 -16.25 10.44 -7.78
N SER A 356 -17.47 10.03 -7.37
CA SER A 356 -17.91 10.03 -5.96
C SER A 356 -18.18 8.62 -5.42
N GLY A 357 -18.06 7.58 -6.25
CA GLY A 357 -18.29 6.20 -5.83
C GLY A 357 -17.12 5.63 -5.05
N PHE A 358 -17.39 4.92 -3.96
CA PHE A 358 -16.39 4.14 -3.25
C PHE A 358 -15.92 2.97 -4.11
N TYR A 359 -14.62 2.68 -4.08
CA TYR A 359 -14.06 1.53 -4.74
C TYR A 359 -13.95 0.33 -3.81
N ASN A 360 -13.44 0.56 -2.61
CA ASN A 360 -13.33 -0.44 -1.57
C ASN A 360 -13.65 0.15 -0.18
N SER A 361 -14.29 -0.63 0.66
CA SER A 361 -14.51 -0.35 2.08
C SER A 361 -13.69 -1.36 2.89
N PRO A 362 -12.53 -0.96 3.44
CA PRO A 362 -11.64 -1.86 4.16
C PRO A 362 -12.32 -2.57 5.33
N GLY A 363 -12.02 -3.86 5.51
CA GLY A 363 -12.58 -4.67 6.60
C GLY A 363 -14.03 -5.10 6.40
N VAL A 364 -14.64 -4.77 5.28
CA VAL A 364 -16.02 -5.19 4.95
C VAL A 364 -15.99 -6.09 3.72
N VAL A 365 -16.59 -7.27 3.83
CA VAL A 365 -16.84 -8.16 2.68
C VAL A 365 -18.25 -7.92 2.18
N ASN A 366 -18.39 -7.38 0.98
CA ASN A 366 -19.66 -7.13 0.32
C ASN A 366 -19.53 -7.23 -1.20
N ASP A 367 -20.66 -7.27 -1.89
CA ASP A 367 -20.72 -7.44 -3.35
C ASP A 367 -20.43 -6.14 -4.12
N THR A 368 -20.23 -5.02 -3.45
CA THR A 368 -20.00 -3.70 -4.09
C THR A 368 -18.52 -3.32 -4.10
N ASN A 369 -17.69 -3.90 -3.23
CA ASN A 369 -16.25 -3.67 -3.23
C ASN A 369 -15.64 -4.16 -4.56
N TRP A 370 -14.70 -3.40 -5.11
CA TRP A 370 -13.95 -3.71 -6.33
C TRP A 370 -14.79 -3.74 -7.62
N THR A 371 -16.04 -3.27 -7.58
CA THR A 371 -16.97 -3.34 -8.73
C THR A 371 -17.10 -2.04 -9.52
N LEU A 372 -16.63 -0.91 -8.96
CA LEU A 372 -16.69 0.36 -9.66
C LEU A 372 -15.89 0.30 -10.97
N ARG A 373 -16.50 0.73 -12.06
CA ARG A 373 -15.91 0.75 -13.40
C ARG A 373 -16.02 2.12 -14.03
N VAL A 374 -15.08 2.45 -14.90
CA VAL A 374 -15.14 3.62 -15.77
C VAL A 374 -15.97 3.29 -17.00
N SER A 375 -16.78 4.25 -17.45
CA SER A 375 -17.56 4.06 -18.67
C SER A 375 -16.65 4.13 -19.93
N PRO A 376 -17.03 3.49 -21.05
CA PRO A 376 -16.22 3.51 -22.27
C PRO A 376 -15.90 4.92 -22.82
N ASP A 377 -16.78 5.90 -22.55
CA ASP A 377 -16.61 7.31 -22.93
C ASP A 377 -15.92 8.16 -21.85
N PHE A 378 -15.18 7.55 -20.93
CA PHE A 378 -14.57 8.20 -19.77
C PHE A 378 -13.70 9.41 -20.17
N ALA A 379 -12.99 9.37 -21.29
CA ALA A 379 -12.14 10.46 -21.74
C ALA A 379 -12.95 11.72 -22.05
N VAL A 380 -14.08 11.58 -22.76
CA VAL A 380 -15.01 12.68 -23.08
C VAL A 380 -15.65 13.22 -21.78
N GLN A 381 -16.03 12.33 -20.88
CA GLN A 381 -16.58 12.73 -19.57
C GLN A 381 -15.54 13.46 -18.73
N TYR A 382 -14.30 12.99 -18.70
CA TYR A 382 -13.18 13.63 -18.00
C TYR A 382 -12.95 15.05 -18.51
N GLU A 383 -12.80 15.25 -19.82
CA GLU A 383 -12.62 16.57 -20.39
C GLU A 383 -13.77 17.54 -20.05
N ARG A 384 -15.00 17.06 -20.15
CA ARG A 384 -16.19 17.86 -19.78
C ARG A 384 -16.15 18.26 -18.30
N ARG A 385 -15.84 17.32 -17.41
CA ARG A 385 -15.74 17.57 -15.97
C ARG A 385 -14.59 18.50 -15.63
N CYS A 386 -13.44 18.38 -16.30
CA CYS A 386 -12.32 19.32 -16.14
C CYS A 386 -12.71 20.76 -16.47
N ARG A 387 -13.46 20.97 -17.58
CA ARG A 387 -13.96 22.30 -17.95
C ARG A 387 -14.93 22.88 -16.92
N GLN A 388 -15.61 22.04 -16.17
CA GLN A 388 -16.54 22.40 -15.10
C GLN A 388 -15.89 22.50 -13.71
N GLY A 389 -14.59 22.25 -13.59
CA GLY A 389 -13.89 22.19 -12.28
C GLY A 389 -14.27 20.98 -11.42
N ARG A 390 -14.82 19.90 -12.02
CA ARG A 390 -15.35 18.71 -11.35
C ARG A 390 -14.52 17.44 -11.55
N ALA A 391 -13.38 17.55 -12.20
CA ALA A 391 -12.35 16.52 -12.32
C ALA A 391 -10.99 17.17 -12.20
N LEU A 392 -9.96 16.39 -11.89
CA LEU A 392 -8.64 16.88 -11.60
C LEU A 392 -7.96 17.39 -12.89
N ASN A 393 -7.77 18.69 -13.02
CA ASN A 393 -6.97 19.28 -14.08
C ASN A 393 -5.50 19.29 -13.69
N VAL A 394 -4.78 18.21 -14.03
CA VAL A 394 -3.36 18.02 -13.67
C VAL A 394 -2.48 19.17 -14.19
N VAL A 395 -2.74 19.66 -15.41
CA VAL A 395 -1.95 20.78 -16.01
C VAL A 395 -2.11 22.06 -15.18
N ARG A 396 -3.33 22.37 -14.75
CA ARG A 396 -3.62 23.51 -13.87
C ARG A 396 -2.86 23.37 -12.55
N CYS A 397 -2.92 22.20 -11.93
CA CYS A 397 -2.24 21.94 -10.65
C CYS A 397 -0.72 22.04 -10.78
N ALA A 398 -0.15 21.50 -11.86
CA ALA A 398 1.28 21.58 -12.14
C ALA A 398 1.75 23.05 -12.30
N ARG A 399 0.99 23.90 -12.99
CA ARG A 399 1.29 25.33 -13.09
C ARG A 399 1.32 26.00 -11.71
N SER A 400 0.30 25.78 -10.89
CA SER A 400 0.24 26.33 -9.52
C SER A 400 1.39 25.81 -8.64
N ALA A 401 1.79 24.56 -8.80
CA ALA A 401 2.95 23.99 -8.10
C ALA A 401 4.25 24.66 -8.52
N VAL A 402 4.49 24.86 -9.84
CA VAL A 402 5.67 25.56 -10.35
C VAL A 402 5.74 26.99 -9.84
N GLU A 403 4.63 27.73 -9.88
CA GLU A 403 4.55 29.08 -9.32
C GLU A 403 4.89 29.10 -7.82
N SER A 404 4.43 28.11 -7.05
CA SER A 404 4.80 27.97 -5.64
C SER A 404 6.29 27.70 -5.46
N LEU A 405 6.88 26.81 -6.25
CA LEU A 405 8.30 26.48 -6.18
C LEU A 405 9.17 27.70 -6.55
N GLN A 406 8.76 28.50 -7.53
CA GLN A 406 9.44 29.77 -7.88
C GLN A 406 9.43 30.81 -6.74
N ARG A 407 8.46 30.74 -5.83
CA ARG A 407 8.41 31.61 -4.63
C ARG A 407 9.34 31.13 -3.51
N ARG A 408 9.83 29.88 -3.59
CA ARG A 408 10.80 29.32 -2.60
C ARG A 408 12.25 29.71 -2.90
N GLY A 409 12.58 29.92 -4.17
CA GLY A 409 13.94 30.28 -4.64
C GLY A 409 14.07 31.74 -4.92
#